data_9fb75cbb77884e41fb646f0c99bbee91
#
_entry.id   9fb75cbb77884e41fb646f0c99bbee91
#
_cell.length_a   1.000
_cell.length_b   1.000
_cell.length_c   1.000
_cell.angle_alpha   90.00
_cell.angle_beta   90.00
_cell.angle_gamma   90.00
#
_symmetry.space_group_name_H-M   'P 1'
#
loop_
_entity.id
_entity.type
_entity.pdbx_description
1 polymer ?
#
loop_
_entity_poly.entity_id
_entity_poly.type
_entity_poly.pdbx_seq_one_letter_code
_entity_poly.pdbx_strand_id
1 'polypeptide(L)'
;MLTAHPGKFSFVQQNDYLFQQITGITVQQFKALFIQFNEIYEKEELKRLSRNTRKRAIGAGNKFKLCLEDRLLMVLMYYRLYTTQIFSGKMIFDIDDSNVSRAFRKITPILAKIFKIPERRITMTENEIMEIFIDGTEQPINRPKNRQAQKKYYSGKKKRHTIKHQVICGKNKKIKAVSKAYPGRDHDKKVYDKTRLVKPRCVKGYGDSGYEGTDLTRPKKKPKGRKLTEEEKKINKEISSKRVVVENAICVMKRYRIISDKYRNERGLHTMIFKNTAGLANLRIA
;
A
#
# COMPACT_ATOMS: atom_id res chain seq x y z
N MET A 1 -31.93 30.34 -4.41
CA MET A 1 -30.59 29.86 -4.74
C MET A 1 -30.01 29.13 -3.52
N LEU A 2 -29.97 27.81 -3.53
CA LEU A 2 -29.33 27.05 -2.48
C LEU A 2 -27.82 27.25 -2.65
N THR A 3 -27.20 28.02 -1.78
CA THR A 3 -25.74 28.14 -1.69
C THR A 3 -25.19 26.75 -1.41
N ALA A 4 -24.57 26.14 -2.42
CA ALA A 4 -23.84 24.88 -2.25
C ALA A 4 -22.78 25.12 -1.16
N HIS A 5 -22.92 24.45 -0.03
CA HIS A 5 -21.87 24.46 0.99
C HIS A 5 -20.54 24.08 0.34
N PRO A 6 -19.47 24.85 0.59
CA PRO A 6 -18.16 24.52 0.03
C PRO A 6 -17.82 23.07 0.43
N GLY A 7 -17.36 22.28 -0.54
CA GLY A 7 -17.00 20.90 -0.31
C GLY A 7 -15.95 20.77 0.80
N LYS A 8 -15.87 19.62 1.45
CA LYS A 8 -14.91 19.38 2.54
C LYS A 8 -13.47 19.62 2.10
N PHE A 9 -13.15 19.30 0.84
CA PHE A 9 -11.85 19.59 0.25
C PHE A 9 -11.55 21.09 0.25
N SER A 10 -12.50 21.95 -0.16
CA SER A 10 -12.31 23.41 -0.17
C SER A 10 -11.97 23.97 1.19
N PHE A 11 -12.51 23.40 2.26
CA PHE A 11 -12.18 23.79 3.63
C PHE A 11 -10.79 23.32 4.05
N VAL A 12 -10.49 22.03 3.87
CA VAL A 12 -9.25 21.42 4.40
C VAL A 12 -8.01 21.85 3.62
N GLN A 13 -8.14 22.16 2.30
CA GLN A 13 -7.01 22.61 1.48
C GLN A 13 -6.40 23.95 1.93
N GLN A 14 -7.08 24.73 2.75
CA GLN A 14 -6.56 25.99 3.27
C GLN A 14 -5.40 25.81 4.26
N ASN A 15 -5.26 24.60 4.84
CA ASN A 15 -4.17 24.28 5.75
C ASN A 15 -3.43 23.02 5.26
N ASP A 16 -2.32 23.23 4.53
CA ASP A 16 -1.53 22.12 3.93
C ASP A 16 -0.96 21.18 4.99
N TYR A 17 -0.58 21.68 6.16
CA TYR A 17 -0.10 20.83 7.26
C TYR A 17 -1.20 19.87 7.74
N LEU A 18 -2.39 20.41 8.04
CA LEU A 18 -3.53 19.58 8.44
C LEU A 18 -3.88 18.59 7.32
N PHE A 19 -3.94 19.06 6.08
CA PHE A 19 -4.24 18.23 4.92
C PHE A 19 -3.27 17.03 4.82
N GLN A 20 -1.97 17.30 4.95
CA GLN A 20 -0.93 16.28 4.91
C GLN A 20 -1.04 15.29 6.09
N GLN A 21 -1.42 15.74 7.28
CA GLN A 21 -1.60 14.84 8.43
C GLN A 21 -2.75 13.85 8.20
N ILE A 22 -3.86 14.31 7.64
CA ILE A 22 -5.07 13.48 7.47
C ILE A 22 -5.10 12.67 6.17
N THR A 23 -4.32 13.03 5.13
CA THR A 23 -4.27 12.32 3.86
C THR A 23 -2.93 11.62 3.59
N GLY A 24 -1.85 12.15 4.16
CA GLY A 24 -0.48 11.69 3.96
C GLY A 24 0.23 12.32 2.75
N ILE A 25 -0.43 13.18 1.97
CA ILE A 25 0.12 13.90 0.82
C ILE A 25 -0.19 15.40 0.92
N THR A 26 0.54 16.25 0.20
CA THR A 26 0.29 17.69 0.17
C THR A 26 -0.94 18.02 -0.69
N VAL A 27 -1.47 19.25 -0.54
CA VAL A 27 -2.58 19.72 -1.39
C VAL A 27 -2.18 19.73 -2.87
N GLN A 28 -0.95 20.12 -3.18
CA GLN A 28 -0.44 20.10 -4.56
C GLN A 28 -0.40 18.69 -5.14
N GLN A 29 0.10 17.71 -4.36
CA GLN A 29 0.12 16.30 -4.75
C GLN A 29 -1.30 15.74 -4.92
N PHE A 30 -2.23 16.16 -4.09
CA PHE A 30 -3.64 15.76 -4.23
C PHE A 30 -4.24 16.30 -5.52
N LYS A 31 -4.04 17.57 -5.85
CA LYS A 31 -4.54 18.17 -7.10
C LYS A 31 -3.98 17.47 -8.33
N ALA A 32 -2.68 17.17 -8.34
CA ALA A 32 -2.04 16.41 -9.43
C ALA A 32 -2.60 14.97 -9.53
N LEU A 33 -2.81 14.32 -8.40
CA LEU A 33 -3.44 12.99 -8.35
C LEU A 33 -4.89 13.05 -8.82
N PHE A 34 -5.65 14.09 -8.45
CA PHE A 34 -7.06 14.24 -8.81
C PHE A 34 -7.25 14.38 -10.32
N ILE A 35 -6.39 15.09 -11.03
CA ILE A 35 -6.44 15.20 -12.48
C ILE A 35 -6.39 13.81 -13.12
N GLN A 36 -5.38 13.00 -12.79
CA GLN A 36 -5.24 11.64 -13.30
C GLN A 36 -6.40 10.73 -12.86
N PHE A 37 -6.87 10.93 -11.63
CA PHE A 37 -7.97 10.17 -11.07
C PHE A 37 -9.28 10.45 -11.82
N ASN A 38 -9.58 11.72 -12.10
CA ASN A 38 -10.81 12.11 -12.80
C ASN A 38 -10.88 11.48 -14.19
N GLU A 39 -9.80 11.55 -14.97
CA GLU A 39 -9.75 10.96 -16.32
C GLU A 39 -10.04 9.45 -16.31
N ILE A 40 -9.41 8.72 -15.38
CA ILE A 40 -9.61 7.27 -15.28
C ILE A 40 -10.99 6.96 -14.71
N TYR A 41 -11.46 7.75 -13.74
CA TYR A 41 -12.78 7.58 -13.15
C TYR A 41 -13.90 7.72 -14.20
N GLU A 42 -13.83 8.76 -15.03
CA GLU A 42 -14.82 8.99 -16.10
C GLU A 42 -14.84 7.84 -17.11
N LYS A 43 -13.69 7.37 -17.57
CA LYS A 43 -13.57 6.23 -18.48
C LYS A 43 -14.16 4.95 -17.89
N GLU A 44 -13.84 4.64 -16.62
CA GLU A 44 -14.37 3.45 -15.94
C GLU A 44 -15.87 3.57 -15.66
N GLU A 45 -16.35 4.75 -15.34
CA GLU A 45 -17.78 4.99 -15.11
C GLU A 45 -18.56 4.87 -16.41
N LEU A 46 -18.08 5.45 -17.50
CA LEU A 46 -18.69 5.32 -18.81
C LEU A 46 -18.77 3.85 -19.24
N LYS A 47 -17.68 3.10 -19.10
CA LYS A 47 -17.64 1.66 -19.38
C LYS A 47 -18.65 0.88 -18.53
N ARG A 48 -18.78 1.22 -17.25
CA ARG A 48 -19.77 0.60 -16.36
C ARG A 48 -21.21 0.94 -16.76
N LEU A 49 -21.44 2.14 -17.20
CA LEU A 49 -22.77 2.66 -17.56
C LEU A 49 -23.22 2.25 -18.99
N SER A 50 -22.28 1.92 -19.87
CA SER A 50 -22.57 1.52 -21.26
C SER A 50 -22.84 0.01 -21.44
N ARG A 51 -23.11 -0.73 -20.36
CA ARG A 51 -23.42 -2.17 -20.44
C ARG A 51 -24.80 -2.40 -21.12
N ASN A 52 -24.85 -3.35 -22.05
CA ASN A 52 -26.07 -3.70 -22.80
C ASN A 52 -27.24 -4.15 -21.92
N THR A 53 -26.97 -4.62 -20.70
CA THR A 53 -28.02 -5.02 -19.73
C THR A 53 -28.67 -3.86 -19.00
N ARG A 54 -28.23 -2.62 -19.25
CA ARG A 54 -28.76 -1.44 -18.56
C ARG A 54 -30.11 -1.02 -19.14
N LYS A 55 -31.13 -0.95 -18.29
CA LYS A 55 -32.48 -0.53 -18.68
C LYS A 55 -32.74 0.99 -18.60
N ARG A 56 -31.91 1.75 -17.86
CA ARG A 56 -32.08 3.20 -17.64
C ARG A 56 -31.02 4.00 -18.40
N ALA A 57 -31.38 5.18 -18.88
CA ALA A 57 -30.43 6.09 -19.51
C ALA A 57 -29.25 6.45 -18.63
N ILE A 58 -28.11 6.81 -19.22
CA ILE A 58 -26.92 7.27 -18.50
C ILE A 58 -27.30 8.58 -17.77
N GLY A 59 -27.02 8.66 -16.47
CA GLY A 59 -27.35 9.82 -15.66
C GLY A 59 -28.72 9.78 -14.95
N ALA A 60 -29.58 8.80 -15.26
CA ALA A 60 -30.94 8.67 -14.66
C ALA A 60 -30.94 8.15 -13.20
N GLY A 61 -29.81 8.04 -12.52
CA GLY A 61 -29.73 7.64 -11.11
C GLY A 61 -29.69 8.83 -10.16
N ASN A 62 -29.86 8.57 -8.87
CA ASN A 62 -29.66 9.59 -7.84
C ASN A 62 -28.23 10.16 -7.92
N LYS A 63 -28.14 11.48 -7.82
CA LYS A 63 -26.86 12.18 -7.78
C LYS A 63 -26.10 11.85 -6.48
N PHE A 64 -24.79 11.81 -6.55
CA PHE A 64 -23.98 11.68 -5.35
C PHE A 64 -24.08 12.95 -4.49
N LYS A 65 -24.24 12.77 -3.18
CA LYS A 65 -24.23 13.90 -2.23
C LYS A 65 -22.87 14.60 -2.19
N LEU A 66 -21.77 13.84 -2.32
CA LEU A 66 -20.39 14.36 -2.34
C LEU A 66 -19.90 14.51 -3.78
N CYS A 67 -19.20 15.61 -4.06
CA CYS A 67 -18.45 15.78 -5.30
C CYS A 67 -17.34 14.72 -5.42
N LEU A 68 -16.72 14.62 -6.56
CA LEU A 68 -15.70 13.58 -6.81
C LEU A 68 -14.44 13.82 -6.01
N GLU A 69 -14.04 15.08 -5.82
CA GLU A 69 -12.90 15.48 -4.98
C GLU A 69 -13.10 15.06 -3.53
N ASP A 70 -14.28 15.35 -2.94
CA ASP A 70 -14.60 14.97 -1.56
C ASP A 70 -14.61 13.43 -1.38
N ARG A 71 -15.07 12.70 -2.40
CA ARG A 71 -15.04 11.22 -2.37
C ARG A 71 -13.61 10.68 -2.40
N LEU A 72 -12.71 11.28 -3.20
CA LEU A 72 -11.31 10.93 -3.21
C LEU A 72 -10.65 11.29 -1.88
N LEU A 73 -10.87 12.52 -1.38
CA LEU A 73 -10.39 12.97 -0.06
C LEU A 73 -10.80 11.99 1.04
N MET A 74 -12.07 11.63 1.10
CA MET A 74 -12.61 10.68 2.08
C MET A 74 -11.89 9.33 2.04
N VAL A 75 -11.61 8.80 0.86
CA VAL A 75 -10.89 7.53 0.71
C VAL A 75 -9.44 7.67 1.14
N LEU A 76 -8.74 8.76 0.80
CA LEU A 76 -7.36 8.99 1.26
C LEU A 76 -7.29 9.17 2.78
N MET A 77 -8.24 9.88 3.38
CA MET A 77 -8.36 9.98 4.84
C MET A 77 -8.59 8.61 5.47
N TYR A 78 -9.44 7.78 4.87
CA TYR A 78 -9.66 6.41 5.34
C TYR A 78 -8.38 5.57 5.25
N TYR A 79 -7.58 5.70 4.19
CA TYR A 79 -6.26 5.05 4.10
C TYR A 79 -5.32 5.52 5.21
N ARG A 80 -5.28 6.84 5.45
CA ARG A 80 -4.34 7.44 6.38
C ARG A 80 -4.70 7.21 7.85
N LEU A 81 -5.95 7.46 8.22
CA LEU A 81 -6.42 7.46 9.60
C LEU A 81 -7.04 6.13 10.02
N TYR A 82 -7.60 5.40 9.06
CA TYR A 82 -8.28 4.13 9.24
C TYR A 82 -9.34 4.15 10.34
N THR A 83 -10.15 5.19 10.37
CA THR A 83 -11.30 5.34 11.26
C THR A 83 -12.39 4.30 10.95
N THR A 84 -13.47 4.25 11.72
CA THR A 84 -14.65 3.47 11.31
C THR A 84 -15.36 4.17 10.15
N GLN A 85 -16.03 3.40 9.28
CA GLN A 85 -16.78 3.96 8.16
C GLN A 85 -17.96 4.83 8.65
N ILE A 86 -18.59 4.46 9.77
CA ILE A 86 -19.61 5.26 10.44
C ILE A 86 -19.06 6.62 10.84
N PHE A 87 -17.90 6.66 11.52
CA PHE A 87 -17.28 7.92 11.93
C PHE A 87 -16.95 8.80 10.71
N SER A 88 -16.28 8.23 9.70
CA SER A 88 -15.96 8.95 8.46
C SER A 88 -17.22 9.48 7.79
N GLY A 89 -18.26 8.66 7.66
CA GLY A 89 -19.52 9.03 7.01
C GLY A 89 -20.27 10.07 7.80
N LYS A 90 -20.74 9.73 8.98
CA LYS A 90 -21.67 10.58 9.76
C LYS A 90 -21.03 11.83 10.33
N MET A 91 -19.79 11.72 10.87
CA MET A 91 -19.16 12.84 11.59
C MET A 91 -18.38 13.78 10.66
N ILE A 92 -17.80 13.28 9.57
CA ILE A 92 -16.93 14.11 8.71
C ILE A 92 -17.65 14.52 7.42
N PHE A 93 -18.25 13.57 6.70
CA PHE A 93 -18.76 13.78 5.35
C PHE A 93 -20.30 13.88 5.25
N ASP A 94 -21.00 13.71 6.35
CA ASP A 94 -22.48 13.72 6.42
C ASP A 94 -23.14 12.78 5.40
N ILE A 95 -22.66 11.53 5.35
CA ILE A 95 -23.21 10.44 4.53
C ILE A 95 -23.25 9.14 5.34
N ASP A 96 -24.04 8.17 4.87
CA ASP A 96 -24.08 6.85 5.50
C ASP A 96 -22.79 6.05 5.25
N ASP A 97 -22.44 5.19 6.20
CA ASP A 97 -21.30 4.28 6.13
C ASP A 97 -21.33 3.36 4.90
N SER A 98 -22.53 2.97 4.45
CA SER A 98 -22.73 2.23 3.20
C SER A 98 -22.22 3.01 1.97
N ASN A 99 -22.34 4.34 1.96
CA ASN A 99 -21.81 5.19 0.89
C ASN A 99 -20.29 5.33 0.98
N VAL A 100 -19.73 5.39 2.19
CA VAL A 100 -18.27 5.34 2.42
C VAL A 100 -17.71 4.02 1.87
N SER A 101 -18.36 2.89 2.19
CA SER A 101 -17.96 1.56 1.71
C SER A 101 -18.01 1.46 0.19
N ARG A 102 -19.09 1.98 -0.44
CA ARG A 102 -19.23 2.02 -1.92
C ARG A 102 -18.14 2.87 -2.56
N ALA A 103 -17.87 4.06 -2.03
CA ALA A 103 -16.81 4.95 -2.53
C ALA A 103 -15.45 4.28 -2.41
N PHE A 104 -15.13 3.68 -1.26
CA PHE A 104 -13.88 2.96 -1.03
C PHE A 104 -13.67 1.82 -2.04
N ARG A 105 -14.69 0.96 -2.23
CA ARG A 105 -14.61 -0.16 -3.20
C ARG A 105 -14.47 0.31 -4.64
N LYS A 106 -15.03 1.46 -4.99
CA LYS A 106 -14.97 2.03 -6.33
C LYS A 106 -13.65 2.74 -6.61
N ILE A 107 -13.16 3.53 -5.66
CA ILE A 107 -11.96 4.37 -5.83
C ILE A 107 -10.67 3.56 -5.68
N THR A 108 -10.61 2.58 -4.78
CA THR A 108 -9.42 1.75 -4.56
C THR A 108 -8.87 1.11 -5.85
N PRO A 109 -9.67 0.50 -6.75
CA PRO A 109 -9.17 -0.02 -8.03
C PRO A 109 -8.66 1.07 -8.98
N ILE A 110 -9.24 2.24 -8.95
CA ILE A 110 -8.80 3.37 -9.80
C ILE A 110 -7.44 3.87 -9.36
N LEU A 111 -7.21 4.03 -8.06
CA LEU A 111 -5.89 4.36 -7.52
C LEU A 111 -4.82 3.33 -7.93
N ALA A 112 -5.17 2.06 -7.96
CA ALA A 112 -4.24 1.02 -8.40
C ALA A 112 -3.86 1.14 -9.89
N LYS A 113 -4.78 1.65 -10.73
CA LYS A 113 -4.52 1.95 -12.15
C LYS A 113 -3.62 3.18 -12.35
N ILE A 114 -3.66 4.12 -11.41
CA ILE A 114 -2.79 5.31 -11.43
C ILE A 114 -1.38 4.93 -10.98
N PHE A 115 -1.23 4.32 -9.82
CA PHE A 115 0.08 4.06 -9.22
C PHE A 115 0.85 2.94 -9.91
N LYS A 116 0.18 1.95 -10.49
CA LYS A 116 0.76 0.85 -11.28
C LYS A 116 1.93 0.13 -10.61
N ILE A 117 1.94 0.04 -9.27
CA ILE A 117 3.00 -0.66 -8.52
C ILE A 117 2.99 -2.14 -8.90
N PRO A 118 4.08 -2.68 -9.48
CA PRO A 118 4.14 -4.07 -9.90
C PRO A 118 4.23 -5.04 -8.73
N GLU A 119 3.92 -6.32 -8.98
CA GLU A 119 4.00 -7.37 -7.96
C GLU A 119 5.36 -8.09 -7.93
N ARG A 120 5.96 -8.27 -9.11
CA ARG A 120 7.15 -9.12 -9.26
C ARG A 120 8.16 -8.64 -10.30
N ARG A 121 7.78 -7.79 -11.25
CA ARG A 121 8.69 -7.30 -12.28
C ARG A 121 9.14 -5.90 -11.93
N ILE A 122 10.45 -5.73 -11.78
CA ILE A 122 11.07 -4.44 -11.55
C ILE A 122 11.61 -3.92 -12.86
N THR A 123 11.14 -2.75 -13.27
CA THR A 123 11.74 -1.96 -14.34
C THR A 123 12.57 -0.86 -13.70
N MET A 124 13.80 -0.68 -14.18
CA MET A 124 14.69 0.39 -13.75
C MET A 124 15.04 1.23 -14.97
N THR A 125 15.13 2.53 -14.79
CA THR A 125 15.65 3.45 -15.80
C THR A 125 17.19 3.41 -15.81
N GLU A 126 17.82 3.77 -16.92
CA GLU A 126 19.28 3.73 -17.08
C GLU A 126 20.05 4.53 -16.02
N ASN A 127 19.42 5.57 -15.47
CA ASN A 127 19.99 6.42 -14.44
C ASN A 127 19.77 5.91 -13.01
N GLU A 128 19.08 4.79 -12.81
CA GLU A 128 18.85 4.23 -11.47
C GLU A 128 19.97 3.29 -11.07
N ILE A 129 20.53 3.55 -9.88
CA ILE A 129 21.58 2.72 -9.31
C ILE A 129 21.08 1.29 -9.11
N MET A 130 21.90 0.34 -9.54
CA MET A 130 21.62 -1.09 -9.67
C MET A 130 21.54 -1.84 -8.31
N GLU A 131 20.94 -1.21 -7.30
CA GLU A 131 20.74 -1.84 -5.99
C GLU A 131 19.27 -1.80 -5.59
N ILE A 132 18.75 -2.94 -5.14
CA ILE A 132 17.42 -3.06 -4.56
C ILE A 132 17.49 -3.67 -3.18
N PHE A 133 16.55 -3.25 -2.33
CA PHE A 133 16.43 -3.71 -0.94
C PHE A 133 15.06 -4.33 -0.76
N ILE A 134 15.04 -5.52 -0.13
CA ILE A 134 13.84 -6.33 0.04
C ILE A 134 13.65 -6.60 1.52
N ASP A 135 12.43 -6.36 2.00
CA ASP A 135 12.04 -6.75 3.34
C ASP A 135 10.56 -7.19 3.41
N GLY A 136 10.29 -8.06 4.38
CA GLY A 136 8.95 -8.56 4.67
C GLY A 136 8.23 -7.70 5.69
N THR A 137 6.97 -7.37 5.41
CA THR A 137 6.12 -6.68 6.38
C THR A 137 4.83 -7.45 6.63
N GLU A 138 4.38 -7.48 7.88
CA GLU A 138 3.19 -8.19 8.30
C GLU A 138 2.15 -7.23 8.86
N GLN A 139 0.89 -7.47 8.50
CA GLN A 139 -0.26 -6.76 9.05
C GLN A 139 -1.17 -7.73 9.82
N PRO A 140 -1.61 -7.37 11.05
CA PRO A 140 -2.57 -8.16 11.80
C PRO A 140 -3.93 -8.23 11.09
N ILE A 141 -4.60 -9.40 11.21
CA ILE A 141 -5.95 -9.62 10.71
C ILE A 141 -6.84 -10.19 11.82
N ASN A 142 -8.15 -10.15 11.60
CA ASN A 142 -9.08 -10.88 12.45
C ASN A 142 -8.81 -12.39 12.38
N ARG A 143 -8.91 -13.08 13.53
CA ARG A 143 -8.79 -14.52 13.58
C ARG A 143 -9.80 -15.15 12.61
N PRO A 144 -9.35 -15.97 11.66
CA PRO A 144 -10.26 -16.67 10.75
C PRO A 144 -11.18 -17.61 11.51
N LYS A 145 -12.43 -17.78 11.05
CA LYS A 145 -13.37 -18.76 11.63
C LYS A 145 -12.92 -20.19 11.38
N ASN A 146 -12.46 -20.49 10.16
CA ASN A 146 -12.03 -21.83 9.76
C ASN A 146 -10.68 -22.19 10.39
N ARG A 147 -10.58 -23.40 11.01
CA ARG A 147 -9.39 -23.89 11.72
C ARG A 147 -8.17 -24.03 10.80
N GLN A 148 -8.35 -24.47 9.55
CA GLN A 148 -7.24 -24.56 8.59
C GLN A 148 -6.72 -23.18 8.24
N ALA A 149 -7.60 -22.20 8.03
CA ALA A 149 -7.22 -20.81 7.80
C ALA A 149 -6.51 -20.20 9.02
N GLN A 150 -6.92 -20.54 10.25
CA GLN A 150 -6.22 -20.12 11.47
C GLN A 150 -4.76 -20.59 11.44
N LYS A 151 -4.52 -21.88 11.20
CA LYS A 151 -3.15 -22.44 11.09
C LYS A 151 -2.35 -21.78 9.96
N LYS A 152 -2.99 -21.47 8.83
CA LYS A 152 -2.36 -20.84 7.66
C LYS A 152 -1.90 -19.41 7.92
N TYR A 153 -2.71 -18.60 8.61
CA TYR A 153 -2.44 -17.18 8.83
C TYR A 153 -1.71 -16.89 10.15
N TYR A 154 -1.49 -17.86 11.01
CA TYR A 154 -0.80 -17.62 12.29
C TYR A 154 0.69 -17.42 12.09
N SER A 155 1.18 -16.22 12.45
CA SER A 155 2.60 -15.88 12.48
C SER A 155 3.21 -16.27 13.82
N GLY A 156 4.12 -17.25 13.84
CA GLY A 156 4.87 -17.62 15.03
C GLY A 156 5.73 -16.49 15.57
N LYS A 157 6.28 -15.63 14.69
CA LYS A 157 7.08 -14.44 15.04
C LYS A 157 6.23 -13.37 15.74
N LYS A 158 5.03 -13.11 15.24
CA LYS A 158 4.13 -12.05 15.76
C LYS A 158 3.11 -12.56 16.78
N LYS A 159 3.03 -13.87 17.02
CA LYS A 159 2.08 -14.53 17.94
C LYS A 159 0.61 -14.15 17.67
N ARG A 160 0.27 -13.90 16.42
CA ARG A 160 -1.07 -13.50 15.96
C ARG A 160 -1.32 -13.87 14.49
N HIS A 161 -2.57 -13.76 14.03
CA HIS A 161 -2.90 -13.97 12.64
C HIS A 161 -2.54 -12.73 11.82
N THR A 162 -1.76 -12.92 10.76
CA THR A 162 -1.24 -11.85 9.92
C THR A 162 -1.31 -12.19 8.43
N ILE A 163 -1.29 -11.14 7.61
CA ILE A 163 -1.00 -11.19 6.18
C ILE A 163 0.37 -10.55 5.98
N LYS A 164 1.17 -11.13 5.10
CA LYS A 164 2.53 -10.71 4.80
C LYS A 164 2.66 -10.22 3.36
N HIS A 165 3.44 -9.17 3.16
CA HIS A 165 3.93 -8.71 1.87
C HIS A 165 5.43 -8.56 1.90
N GLN A 166 6.06 -8.67 0.72
CA GLN A 166 7.42 -8.18 0.50
C GLN A 166 7.35 -6.83 -0.19
N VAL A 167 8.14 -5.90 0.32
CA VAL A 167 8.34 -4.57 -0.24
C VAL A 167 9.74 -4.51 -0.84
N ILE A 168 9.83 -4.03 -2.06
CA ILE A 168 11.09 -3.86 -2.78
C ILE A 168 11.25 -2.39 -3.10
N CYS A 169 12.36 -1.80 -2.68
CA CYS A 169 12.67 -0.40 -2.97
C CYS A 169 14.08 -0.25 -3.57
N GLY A 170 14.30 0.85 -4.27
CA GLY A 170 15.62 1.28 -4.73
C GLY A 170 16.36 2.09 -3.65
N LYS A 171 17.61 2.46 -3.92
CA LYS A 171 18.47 3.27 -3.04
C LYS A 171 17.85 4.64 -2.69
N ASN A 172 17.06 5.19 -3.59
CA ASN A 172 16.31 6.44 -3.39
C ASN A 172 15.06 6.29 -2.52
N LYS A 173 14.86 5.15 -1.83
CA LYS A 173 13.70 4.78 -1.02
C LYS A 173 12.40 4.60 -1.83
N LYS A 174 12.35 4.88 -3.14
CA LYS A 174 11.15 4.66 -3.96
C LYS A 174 10.81 3.17 -4.00
N ILE A 175 9.56 2.86 -3.71
CA ILE A 175 9.04 1.49 -3.72
C ILE A 175 8.83 1.10 -5.18
N LYS A 176 9.52 0.05 -5.61
CA LYS A 176 9.53 -0.46 -6.98
C LYS A 176 8.54 -1.60 -7.20
N ALA A 177 8.32 -2.40 -6.17
CA ALA A 177 7.35 -3.49 -6.22
C ALA A 177 6.82 -3.85 -4.83
N VAL A 178 5.60 -4.43 -4.82
CA VAL A 178 4.96 -5.00 -3.64
C VAL A 178 4.37 -6.34 -4.02
N SER A 179 4.78 -7.41 -3.34
CA SER A 179 4.29 -8.76 -3.62
C SER A 179 2.78 -8.91 -3.37
N LYS A 180 2.21 -10.00 -3.87
CA LYS A 180 0.87 -10.43 -3.45
C LYS A 180 0.81 -10.64 -1.93
N ALA A 181 -0.41 -10.71 -1.41
CA ALA A 181 -0.68 -11.07 -0.03
C ALA A 181 -0.36 -12.55 0.23
N TYR A 182 0.50 -12.82 1.20
CA TYR A 182 0.85 -14.15 1.65
C TYR A 182 0.41 -14.37 3.09
N PRO A 183 0.18 -15.64 3.50
CA PRO A 183 -0.10 -15.95 4.90
C PRO A 183 1.07 -15.61 5.82
N GLY A 184 0.78 -15.11 7.04
CA GLY A 184 1.81 -14.77 8.01
C GLY A 184 2.71 -15.92 8.46
N ARG A 185 2.25 -17.16 8.32
CA ARG A 185 3.05 -18.37 8.58
C ARG A 185 4.22 -18.54 7.60
N ASP A 186 4.12 -18.02 6.37
CA ASP A 186 5.14 -18.23 5.36
C ASP A 186 6.42 -17.44 5.73
N HIS A 187 7.58 -18.11 5.74
CA HIS A 187 8.89 -17.49 5.95
C HIS A 187 9.27 -16.58 4.78
N ASP A 188 10.12 -15.59 5.02
CA ASP A 188 10.49 -14.56 4.03
C ASP A 188 11.09 -15.17 2.77
N LYS A 189 11.97 -16.19 2.90
CA LYS A 189 12.47 -16.97 1.76
C LYS A 189 11.33 -17.60 0.95
N LYS A 190 10.40 -18.28 1.61
CA LYS A 190 9.27 -18.94 0.91
C LYS A 190 8.39 -17.94 0.17
N VAL A 191 8.21 -16.74 0.73
CA VAL A 191 7.48 -15.66 0.06
C VAL A 191 8.26 -15.17 -1.15
N TYR A 192 9.59 -15.03 -1.04
CA TYR A 192 10.47 -14.65 -2.13
C TYR A 192 10.40 -15.64 -3.29
N ASP A 193 10.57 -16.94 -3.00
CA ASP A 193 10.51 -18.01 -3.99
C ASP A 193 9.14 -18.04 -4.73
N LYS A 194 8.04 -17.85 -3.98
CA LYS A 194 6.68 -17.78 -4.54
C LYS A 194 6.44 -16.51 -5.36
N THR A 195 7.07 -15.40 -5.00
CA THR A 195 6.91 -14.12 -5.70
C THR A 195 7.57 -14.18 -7.07
N ARG A 196 8.64 -14.98 -7.23
CA ARG A 196 9.42 -15.12 -8.48
C ARG A 196 9.80 -13.74 -9.01
N LEU A 197 10.51 -12.99 -8.18
CA LEU A 197 10.93 -11.63 -8.52
C LEU A 197 11.76 -11.61 -9.81
N VAL A 198 11.35 -10.79 -10.77
CA VAL A 198 12.08 -10.54 -12.02
C VAL A 198 12.78 -9.20 -11.90
N LYS A 199 14.11 -9.22 -11.92
CA LYS A 199 14.97 -8.03 -11.89
C LYS A 199 16.01 -8.13 -13.01
N PRO A 200 16.55 -7.01 -13.53
CA PRO A 200 17.69 -7.04 -14.45
C PRO A 200 18.89 -7.76 -13.83
N ARG A 201 19.68 -8.48 -14.65
CA ARG A 201 20.82 -9.27 -14.17
C ARG A 201 21.89 -8.46 -13.44
N CYS A 202 22.09 -7.22 -13.85
CA CYS A 202 23.07 -6.28 -13.26
C CYS A 202 22.64 -5.75 -11.88
N VAL A 203 21.38 -5.95 -11.45
CA VAL A 203 20.84 -5.41 -10.21
C VAL A 203 21.18 -6.30 -9.02
N LYS A 204 21.94 -5.77 -8.05
CA LYS A 204 22.21 -6.43 -6.77
C LYS A 204 21.02 -6.29 -5.84
N GLY A 205 20.57 -7.40 -5.27
CA GLY A 205 19.50 -7.42 -4.28
C GLY A 205 20.05 -7.66 -2.86
N TYR A 206 19.51 -6.92 -1.89
CA TYR A 206 19.85 -7.05 -0.47
C TYR A 206 18.63 -7.50 0.33
N GLY A 207 18.80 -8.49 1.17
CA GLY A 207 17.76 -9.00 2.07
C GLY A 207 18.29 -9.24 3.48
N ASP A 208 17.40 -9.57 4.41
CA ASP A 208 17.79 -9.97 5.76
C ASP A 208 18.28 -11.44 5.80
N SER A 209 18.70 -11.88 6.98
CA SER A 209 19.16 -13.27 7.17
C SER A 209 18.06 -14.32 6.94
N GLY A 210 16.80 -13.92 6.86
CA GLY A 210 15.66 -14.80 6.56
C GLY A 210 15.59 -15.25 5.10
N TYR A 211 16.33 -14.60 4.20
CA TYR A 211 16.44 -14.94 2.77
C TYR A 211 17.55 -15.93 2.45
N GLU A 212 17.95 -16.77 3.41
CA GLU A 212 18.99 -17.77 3.19
C GLU A 212 18.66 -18.73 2.05
N GLY A 213 19.64 -18.97 1.16
CA GLY A 213 19.46 -19.81 -0.04
C GLY A 213 18.73 -19.09 -1.19
N THR A 214 18.75 -17.76 -1.23
CA THR A 214 18.35 -16.94 -2.37
C THR A 214 19.56 -16.26 -3.02
N ASP A 215 19.34 -15.57 -4.15
CA ASP A 215 20.35 -14.77 -4.85
C ASP A 215 20.62 -13.40 -4.21
N LEU A 216 20.04 -13.13 -3.04
CA LEU A 216 20.19 -11.86 -2.34
C LEU A 216 21.46 -11.83 -1.49
N THR A 217 22.15 -10.68 -1.50
CA THR A 217 23.22 -10.38 -0.55
C THR A 217 22.60 -10.18 0.84
N ARG A 218 23.08 -10.90 1.82
CA ARG A 218 22.53 -10.95 3.18
C ARG A 218 23.62 -11.01 4.26
N PRO A 219 23.32 -10.58 5.48
CA PRO A 219 24.23 -10.75 6.61
C PRO A 219 24.48 -12.24 6.90
N LYS A 220 25.72 -12.59 7.22
CA LYS A 220 26.05 -13.93 7.71
C LYS A 220 25.44 -14.16 9.08
N LYS A 221 24.75 -15.29 9.25
CA LYS A 221 24.30 -15.75 10.56
C LYS A 221 25.48 -16.22 11.39
N LYS A 222 25.39 -16.05 12.71
CA LYS A 222 26.33 -16.63 13.64
C LYS A 222 26.31 -18.16 13.50
N PRO A 223 27.45 -18.81 13.13
CA PRO A 223 27.54 -20.28 13.09
C PRO A 223 27.34 -20.89 14.47
N LYS A 224 26.86 -22.13 14.50
CA LYS A 224 26.85 -22.90 15.76
C LYS A 224 28.30 -23.14 16.20
N GLY A 225 28.59 -22.87 17.46
CA GLY A 225 29.92 -23.18 18.07
C GLY A 225 31.02 -22.13 17.90
N ARG A 226 30.88 -21.09 17.05
CA ARG A 226 31.87 -20.01 16.95
C ARG A 226 31.26 -18.62 16.94
N LYS A 227 32.06 -17.61 17.30
CA LYS A 227 31.69 -16.18 17.11
C LYS A 227 32.01 -15.77 15.66
N LEU A 228 31.32 -14.73 15.19
CA LEU A 228 31.67 -14.09 13.92
C LEU A 228 33.08 -13.46 14.05
N THR A 229 33.87 -13.54 12.98
CA THR A 229 35.15 -12.82 12.87
C THR A 229 34.90 -11.32 12.78
N GLU A 230 35.90 -10.50 13.02
CA GLU A 230 35.77 -9.03 12.90
C GLU A 230 35.45 -8.60 11.46
N GLU A 231 36.00 -9.28 10.47
CA GLU A 231 35.68 -9.07 9.06
C GLU A 231 34.20 -9.39 8.75
N GLU A 232 33.71 -10.54 9.25
CA GLU A 232 32.31 -10.93 9.10
C GLU A 232 31.36 -9.91 9.77
N LYS A 233 31.74 -9.37 10.92
CA LYS A 233 31.00 -8.31 11.61
C LYS A 233 31.01 -7.03 10.80
N LYS A 234 32.13 -6.61 10.21
CA LYS A 234 32.26 -5.42 9.38
C LYS A 234 31.36 -5.51 8.14
N ILE A 235 31.41 -6.65 7.43
CA ILE A 235 30.54 -6.91 6.28
C ILE A 235 29.05 -6.88 6.68
N ASN A 236 28.70 -7.52 7.79
CA ASN A 236 27.31 -7.52 8.28
C ASN A 236 26.83 -6.12 8.64
N LYS A 237 27.69 -5.28 9.23
CA LYS A 237 27.40 -3.87 9.54
C LYS A 237 27.15 -3.07 8.26
N GLU A 238 27.97 -3.26 7.23
CA GLU A 238 27.79 -2.60 5.93
C GLU A 238 26.45 -2.99 5.28
N ILE A 239 26.14 -4.29 5.20
CA ILE A 239 24.88 -4.78 4.63
C ILE A 239 23.69 -4.23 5.43
N SER A 240 23.76 -4.23 6.75
CA SER A 240 22.69 -3.73 7.62
C SER A 240 22.45 -2.23 7.42
N SER A 241 23.52 -1.43 7.32
CA SER A 241 23.41 0.01 7.07
C SER A 241 22.74 0.32 5.73
N LYS A 242 23.07 -0.43 4.68
CA LYS A 242 22.39 -0.31 3.38
C LYS A 242 20.90 -0.66 3.46
N ARG A 243 20.53 -1.66 4.26
CA ARG A 243 19.14 -2.13 4.41
C ARG A 243 18.21 -1.16 5.14
N VAL A 244 18.73 -0.21 5.90
CA VAL A 244 17.94 0.87 6.53
C VAL A 244 17.04 1.58 5.53
N VAL A 245 17.41 1.60 4.26
CA VAL A 245 16.62 2.20 3.18
C VAL A 245 15.23 1.56 3.05
N VAL A 246 15.13 0.23 3.04
CA VAL A 246 13.82 -0.46 2.92
C VAL A 246 13.02 -0.38 4.22
N GLU A 247 13.69 -0.40 5.36
CA GLU A 247 13.03 -0.21 6.66
C GLU A 247 12.37 1.17 6.74
N ASN A 248 13.06 2.21 6.29
CA ASN A 248 12.53 3.57 6.17
C ASN A 248 11.35 3.64 5.18
N ALA A 249 11.46 3.01 4.01
CA ALA A 249 10.37 2.97 3.03
C ALA A 249 9.11 2.30 3.62
N ILE A 250 9.26 1.17 4.32
CA ILE A 250 8.17 0.49 5.02
C ILE A 250 7.62 1.36 6.16
N CYS A 251 8.47 2.08 6.88
CA CYS A 251 8.04 3.00 7.93
C CYS A 251 7.15 4.12 7.36
N VAL A 252 7.53 4.72 6.22
CA VAL A 252 6.70 5.71 5.53
C VAL A 252 5.36 5.12 5.09
N MET A 253 5.35 3.92 4.51
CA MET A 253 4.11 3.22 4.18
C MET A 253 3.21 3.00 5.41
N LYS A 254 3.78 2.55 6.53
CA LYS A 254 3.03 2.25 7.76
C LYS A 254 2.43 3.47 8.46
N ARG A 255 2.78 4.67 8.06
CA ARG A 255 2.06 5.88 8.47
C ARG A 255 0.60 5.89 7.97
N TYR A 256 0.29 5.10 6.93
CA TYR A 256 -1.08 4.82 6.53
C TYR A 256 -1.64 3.68 7.39
N ARG A 257 -2.49 4.03 8.35
CA ARG A 257 -3.00 3.10 9.35
C ARG A 257 -3.80 1.94 8.76
N ILE A 258 -4.32 2.09 7.55
CA ILE A 258 -5.02 1.00 6.85
C ILE A 258 -4.14 -0.25 6.65
N ILE A 259 -2.79 -0.11 6.60
CA ILE A 259 -1.84 -1.24 6.46
C ILE A 259 -1.02 -1.53 7.72
N SER A 260 -1.10 -0.68 8.75
CA SER A 260 -0.40 -0.89 10.03
C SER A 260 -1.31 -1.43 11.12
N ASP A 261 -2.55 -0.96 11.18
CA ASP A 261 -3.54 -1.38 12.16
C ASP A 261 -4.14 -2.74 11.77
N LYS A 262 -4.94 -3.32 12.66
CA LYS A 262 -5.63 -4.58 12.39
C LYS A 262 -6.59 -4.44 11.20
N TYR A 263 -6.34 -5.21 10.15
CA TYR A 263 -7.09 -5.11 8.89
C TYR A 263 -8.55 -5.52 9.04
N ARG A 264 -9.47 -4.66 8.59
CA ARG A 264 -10.92 -4.81 8.75
C ARG A 264 -11.68 -4.97 7.43
N ASN A 265 -11.04 -4.68 6.29
CA ASN A 265 -11.67 -4.75 4.97
C ASN A 265 -11.63 -6.18 4.38
N GLU A 266 -12.20 -6.35 3.19
CA GLU A 266 -12.15 -7.61 2.44
C GLU A 266 -10.71 -8.01 2.08
N ARG A 267 -10.35 -9.25 2.35
CA ARG A 267 -8.98 -9.75 2.09
C ARG A 267 -8.59 -9.70 0.61
N GLY A 268 -9.57 -9.81 -0.30
CA GLY A 268 -9.33 -9.69 -1.74
C GLY A 268 -8.75 -8.34 -2.15
N LEU A 269 -9.06 -7.28 -1.41
CA LEU A 269 -8.55 -5.93 -1.67
C LEU A 269 -7.16 -5.67 -1.04
N HIS A 270 -6.66 -6.57 -0.18
CA HIS A 270 -5.47 -6.32 0.63
C HIS A 270 -4.23 -5.97 -0.21
N THR A 271 -3.91 -6.77 -1.24
CA THR A 271 -2.77 -6.50 -2.12
C THR A 271 -2.91 -5.14 -2.83
N MET A 272 -4.10 -4.83 -3.31
CA MET A 272 -4.37 -3.56 -4.00
C MET A 272 -4.20 -2.36 -3.07
N ILE A 273 -4.72 -2.44 -1.85
CA ILE A 273 -4.56 -1.40 -0.83
C ILE A 273 -3.08 -1.21 -0.49
N PHE A 274 -2.33 -2.29 -0.34
CA PHE A 274 -0.89 -2.24 -0.07
C PHE A 274 -0.13 -1.55 -1.19
N LYS A 275 -0.44 -1.86 -2.45
CA LYS A 275 0.14 -1.20 -3.63
C LYS A 275 -0.23 0.28 -3.71
N ASN A 276 -1.48 0.63 -3.45
CA ASN A 276 -1.93 2.03 -3.42
C ASN A 276 -1.18 2.82 -2.34
N THR A 277 -0.99 2.21 -1.16
CA THR A 277 -0.21 2.83 -0.09
C THR A 277 1.25 3.03 -0.48
N ALA A 278 1.84 2.08 -1.22
CA ALA A 278 3.19 2.24 -1.77
C ALA A 278 3.26 3.40 -2.78
N GLY A 279 2.26 3.53 -3.64
CA GLY A 279 2.14 4.66 -4.57
C GLY A 279 2.04 6.01 -3.84
N LEU A 280 1.17 6.10 -2.84
CA LEU A 280 1.03 7.29 -2.00
C LEU A 280 2.33 7.61 -1.23
N ALA A 281 3.04 6.59 -0.73
CA ALA A 281 4.34 6.76 -0.08
C ALA A 281 5.38 7.29 -1.06
N ASN A 282 5.37 6.83 -2.32
CA ASN A 282 6.28 7.31 -3.36
C ASN A 282 6.04 8.79 -3.71
N LEU A 283 4.80 9.30 -3.69
CA LEU A 283 4.51 10.72 -3.85
C LEU A 283 5.17 11.58 -2.75
N ARG A 284 5.33 11.02 -1.56
CA ARG A 284 5.96 11.73 -0.44
C ARG A 284 7.49 11.70 -0.50
N ILE A 285 8.06 10.68 -1.15
CA ILE A 285 9.52 10.50 -1.28
C ILE A 285 10.06 11.28 -2.49
N ALA A 286 9.20 11.58 -3.45
CA ALA A 286 9.52 12.41 -4.61
C ALA A 286 9.60 13.85 -4.21
#